data_f627116130f9094f306868eb531ecc3b
#
_entry.id   f627116130f9094f306868eb531ecc3b
#
_cell.length_a   1.000
_cell.length_b   1.000
_cell.length_c   1.000
_cell.angle_alpha   90.00
_cell.angle_beta   90.00
_cell.angle_gamma   90.00
#
_symmetry.space_group_name_H-M   'P 1'
#
loop_
_entity.id
_entity.type
_entity.pdbx_description
1 polymer ?
#
loop_
_entity_poly.entity_id
_entity_poly.type
_entity_poly.pdbx_seq_one_letter_code
_entity_poly.pdbx_strand_id
1 'polypeptide(L)'
;ISTSGPKVDYGPLREVSMQIPTIGLQFSIHESTDEARDKLIPFKAKLNLKEIAQEGLRWHEATGRMPFFNYCVHPANGTPEDADRLAALFDPNVWQATISVICERDEYVAAANARQKALADDFRGGLMSKGFMTRVFDPAGQDDIGGGCGQLWFVQDWMRKHPEKSKPS
;
A
#
# COMPACT_ATOMS: atom_id res chain seq x y z
N ILE A 1 4.80 -9.85 7.98
CA ILE A 1 5.48 -10.06 6.69
C ILE A 1 4.81 -9.19 5.66
N SER A 2 5.58 -8.36 4.95
CA SER A 2 5.11 -7.56 3.83
C SER A 2 5.81 -8.03 2.55
N THR A 3 5.05 -8.20 1.45
CA THR A 3 5.55 -8.74 0.20
C THR A 3 4.86 -8.12 -1.01
N SER A 4 5.56 -8.03 -2.14
CA SER A 4 4.96 -7.68 -3.44
C SER A 4 4.23 -8.85 -4.12
N GLY A 5 4.20 -10.02 -3.48
CA GLY A 5 3.54 -11.21 -4.00
C GLY A 5 4.32 -11.95 -5.09
N PRO A 6 5.57 -12.35 -4.88
CA PRO A 6 6.27 -13.21 -5.84
C PRO A 6 5.52 -14.54 -6.02
N LYS A 7 5.64 -15.15 -7.20
CA LYS A 7 5.10 -16.50 -7.48
C LYS A 7 5.98 -17.56 -6.81
N VAL A 8 5.68 -17.81 -5.54
CA VAL A 8 6.33 -18.85 -4.71
C VAL A 8 5.26 -19.67 -4.02
N ASP A 9 5.64 -20.80 -3.43
CA ASP A 9 4.76 -21.55 -2.55
C ASP A 9 4.63 -20.83 -1.20
N TYR A 10 3.41 -20.41 -0.84
CA TYR A 10 3.05 -19.80 0.44
C TYR A 10 2.64 -20.84 1.51
N GLY A 11 2.60 -22.12 1.18
CA GLY A 11 2.27 -23.22 2.10
C GLY A 11 3.09 -23.20 3.38
N PRO A 12 4.44 -23.23 3.31
CA PRO A 12 5.29 -23.19 4.50
C PRO A 12 5.07 -21.95 5.38
N LEU A 13 4.78 -20.79 4.77
CA LEU A 13 4.47 -19.57 5.51
C LEU A 13 3.15 -19.72 6.28
N ARG A 14 2.12 -20.29 5.66
CA ARG A 14 0.84 -20.56 6.34
C ARG A 14 1.02 -21.52 7.51
N GLU A 15 1.74 -22.62 7.32
CA GLU A 15 2.00 -23.62 8.35
C GLU A 15 2.69 -23.03 9.58
N VAL A 16 3.75 -22.25 9.37
CA VAL A 16 4.45 -21.55 10.47
C VAL A 16 3.53 -20.53 11.14
N SER A 17 2.69 -19.86 10.36
CA SER A 17 1.78 -18.85 10.87
C SER A 17 0.61 -19.40 11.68
N MET A 18 0.21 -20.64 11.45
CA MET A 18 -0.74 -21.34 12.34
C MET A 18 -0.15 -21.58 13.73
N GLN A 19 1.16 -21.82 13.80
CA GLN A 19 1.87 -22.07 15.06
C GLN A 19 2.26 -20.77 15.79
N ILE A 20 2.50 -19.67 15.04
CA ILE A 20 2.93 -18.38 15.58
C ILE A 20 1.87 -17.32 15.29
N PRO A 21 0.94 -17.06 16.24
CA PRO A 21 -0.22 -16.19 16.00
C PRO A 21 0.13 -14.71 15.81
N THR A 22 1.34 -14.29 16.11
CA THR A 22 1.83 -12.91 15.92
C THR A 22 2.29 -12.62 14.48
N ILE A 23 2.42 -13.63 13.62
CA ILE A 23 2.77 -13.41 12.22
C ILE A 23 1.54 -12.86 11.48
N GLY A 24 1.68 -11.68 10.89
CA GLY A 24 0.71 -11.08 9.97
C GLY A 24 1.21 -11.11 8.53
N LEU A 25 0.29 -11.09 7.57
CA LEU A 25 0.59 -11.08 6.13
C LEU A 25 0.05 -9.80 5.49
N GLN A 26 0.87 -9.13 4.69
CA GLN A 26 0.49 -7.97 3.91
C GLN A 26 1.03 -8.08 2.49
N PHE A 27 0.17 -7.87 1.50
CA PHE A 27 0.56 -7.77 0.10
C PHE A 27 0.61 -6.31 -0.35
N SER A 28 1.76 -5.88 -0.85
CA SER A 28 1.94 -4.57 -1.49
C SER A 28 1.39 -4.62 -2.91
N ILE A 29 0.18 -4.13 -3.10
CA ILE A 29 -0.49 -4.16 -4.41
C ILE A 29 -0.33 -2.85 -5.18
N HIS A 30 -0.55 -1.70 -4.51
CA HIS A 30 -0.35 -0.32 -4.94
C HIS A 30 -1.14 0.15 -6.16
N GLU A 31 -1.84 -0.75 -6.84
CA GLU A 31 -2.70 -0.45 -7.99
C GLU A 31 -3.96 -1.32 -7.95
N SER A 32 -5.05 -0.83 -8.53
CA SER A 32 -6.34 -1.52 -8.59
C SER A 32 -6.53 -2.41 -9.82
N THR A 33 -5.57 -2.37 -10.76
CA THR A 33 -5.54 -3.20 -11.96
C THR A 33 -4.19 -3.87 -12.14
N ASP A 34 -4.17 -5.07 -12.74
CA ASP A 34 -2.92 -5.77 -13.04
C ASP A 34 -2.07 -5.00 -14.06
N GLU A 35 -2.70 -4.35 -15.01
CA GLU A 35 -2.03 -3.55 -16.04
C GLU A 35 -1.25 -2.37 -15.45
N ALA A 36 -1.85 -1.61 -14.56
CA ALA A 36 -1.18 -0.51 -13.86
C ALA A 36 -0.09 -1.05 -12.92
N ARG A 37 -0.39 -2.15 -12.21
CA ARG A 37 0.55 -2.80 -11.30
C ARG A 37 1.76 -3.36 -12.04
N ASP A 38 1.61 -3.85 -13.26
CA ASP A 38 2.73 -4.35 -14.08
C ASP A 38 3.69 -3.23 -14.50
N LYS A 39 3.16 -2.03 -14.72
CA LYS A 39 3.99 -0.84 -14.99
C LYS A 39 4.76 -0.40 -13.74
N LEU A 40 4.11 -0.43 -12.56
CA LEU A 40 4.73 -0.02 -11.29
C LEU A 40 5.72 -1.06 -10.78
N ILE A 41 5.39 -2.34 -10.88
CA ILE A 41 6.18 -3.47 -10.42
C ILE A 41 6.47 -4.38 -11.63
N PRO A 42 7.49 -4.08 -12.44
CA PRO A 42 7.72 -4.77 -13.72
C PRO A 42 8.27 -6.21 -13.56
N PHE A 43 8.37 -6.72 -12.35
CA PHE A 43 8.78 -8.09 -12.07
C PHE A 43 7.72 -9.09 -12.55
N LYS A 44 8.06 -9.93 -13.51
CA LYS A 44 7.11 -10.84 -14.17
C LYS A 44 6.66 -12.03 -13.32
N ALA A 45 7.55 -12.53 -12.46
CA ALA A 45 7.25 -13.70 -11.62
C ALA A 45 6.52 -13.29 -10.32
N LYS A 46 5.47 -12.46 -10.43
CA LYS A 46 4.58 -12.07 -9.33
C LYS A 46 3.16 -12.57 -9.55
N LEU A 47 2.44 -12.74 -8.46
CA LEU A 47 1.00 -13.01 -8.48
C LEU A 47 0.26 -11.81 -9.06
N ASN A 48 -0.80 -12.04 -9.84
CA ASN A 48 -1.76 -11.02 -10.21
C ASN A 48 -2.71 -10.72 -9.04
N LEU A 49 -3.54 -9.69 -9.16
CA LEU A 49 -4.41 -9.25 -8.06
C LEU A 49 -5.42 -10.33 -7.64
N LYS A 50 -5.95 -11.09 -8.59
CA LYS A 50 -6.86 -12.21 -8.31
C LYS A 50 -6.14 -13.36 -7.59
N GLU A 51 -4.92 -13.68 -7.99
CA GLU A 51 -4.09 -14.68 -7.32
C GLU A 51 -3.74 -14.24 -5.89
N ILE A 52 -3.45 -12.94 -5.67
CA ILE A 52 -3.24 -12.36 -4.34
C ILE A 52 -4.50 -12.48 -3.49
N ALA A 53 -5.67 -12.13 -4.05
CA ALA A 53 -6.93 -12.25 -3.32
C ALA A 53 -7.20 -13.69 -2.86
N GLN A 54 -6.92 -14.67 -3.72
CA GLN A 54 -7.04 -16.09 -3.38
C GLN A 54 -6.02 -16.54 -2.33
N GLU A 55 -4.78 -16.05 -2.41
CA GLU A 55 -3.75 -16.42 -1.43
C GLU A 55 -4.05 -15.86 -0.03
N GLY A 56 -4.58 -14.64 0.03
CA GLY A 56 -5.03 -14.07 1.30
C GLY A 56 -6.26 -14.79 1.88
N LEU A 57 -7.18 -15.26 1.03
CA LEU A 57 -8.28 -16.11 1.48
C LEU A 57 -7.76 -17.41 2.12
N ARG A 58 -6.83 -18.11 1.46
CA ARG A 58 -6.18 -19.31 2.02
C ARG A 58 -5.47 -19.02 3.34
N TRP A 59 -4.84 -17.86 3.44
CA TRP A 59 -4.23 -17.40 4.69
C TRP A 59 -5.27 -17.21 5.79
N HIS A 60 -6.38 -16.54 5.47
CA HIS A 60 -7.48 -16.31 6.41
C HIS A 60 -8.09 -17.62 6.90
N GLU A 61 -8.40 -18.52 5.98
CA GLU A 61 -8.97 -19.85 6.29
C GLU A 61 -8.04 -20.67 7.20
N ALA A 62 -6.73 -20.66 6.94
CA ALA A 62 -5.75 -21.41 7.71
C ALA A 62 -5.48 -20.82 9.10
N THR A 63 -5.50 -19.50 9.25
CA THR A 63 -5.01 -18.83 10.46
C THR A 63 -6.09 -18.13 11.28
N GLY A 64 -7.28 -17.95 10.73
CA GLY A 64 -8.35 -17.13 11.30
C GLY A 64 -8.05 -15.62 11.34
N ARG A 65 -6.92 -15.19 10.77
CA ARG A 65 -6.49 -13.78 10.77
C ARG A 65 -6.73 -13.15 9.40
N MET A 66 -7.06 -11.88 9.38
CA MET A 66 -7.26 -11.12 8.16
C MET A 66 -5.90 -10.64 7.63
N PRO A 67 -5.53 -10.98 6.39
CA PRO A 67 -4.39 -10.36 5.72
C PRO A 67 -4.68 -8.91 5.37
N PHE A 68 -3.59 -8.16 5.06
CA PHE A 68 -3.68 -6.79 4.59
C PHE A 68 -3.27 -6.69 3.13
N PHE A 69 -3.94 -5.84 2.37
CA PHE A 69 -3.30 -5.26 1.21
C PHE A 69 -2.79 -3.84 1.56
N ASN A 70 -1.63 -3.49 1.01
CA ASN A 70 -1.07 -2.14 1.12
C ASN A 70 -1.22 -1.43 -0.22
N TYR A 71 -1.72 -0.21 -0.17
CA TYR A 71 -2.00 0.65 -1.31
C TYR A 71 -1.36 2.02 -1.11
N CYS A 72 -0.35 2.34 -1.93
CA CYS A 72 0.23 3.67 -2.00
C CYS A 72 -0.65 4.52 -2.89
N VAL A 73 -1.49 5.35 -2.29
CA VAL A 73 -2.44 6.17 -3.04
C VAL A 73 -1.74 7.38 -3.65
N HIS A 74 -2.09 7.67 -4.91
CA HIS A 74 -1.67 8.88 -5.63
C HIS A 74 -2.84 9.38 -6.53
N PRO A 75 -2.77 10.59 -7.11
CA PRO A 75 -3.92 11.16 -7.83
C PRO A 75 -4.47 10.31 -8.98
N ALA A 76 -3.63 9.46 -9.58
CA ALA A 76 -4.06 8.63 -10.71
C ALA A 76 -4.65 7.26 -10.31
N ASN A 77 -4.56 6.86 -9.02
CA ASN A 77 -5.07 5.58 -8.53
C ASN A 77 -5.94 5.70 -7.27
N GLY A 78 -6.24 6.92 -6.83
CA GLY A 78 -7.06 7.22 -5.64
C GLY A 78 -8.51 7.54 -5.97
N THR A 79 -9.07 7.00 -7.04
CA THR A 79 -10.43 7.31 -7.51
C THR A 79 -11.50 6.40 -6.88
N PRO A 80 -12.78 6.79 -6.89
CA PRO A 80 -13.87 5.92 -6.47
C PRO A 80 -13.91 4.59 -7.24
N GLU A 81 -13.60 4.63 -8.54
CA GLU A 81 -13.55 3.45 -9.41
C GLU A 81 -12.43 2.48 -9.00
N ASP A 82 -11.31 3.01 -8.48
CA ASP A 82 -10.25 2.17 -7.90
C ASP A 82 -10.74 1.45 -6.65
N ALA A 83 -11.44 2.16 -5.76
CA ALA A 83 -12.04 1.56 -4.59
C ALA A 83 -13.10 0.50 -4.95
N ASP A 84 -13.89 0.73 -6.01
CA ASP A 84 -14.85 -0.25 -6.54
C ASP A 84 -14.16 -1.52 -7.06
N ARG A 85 -13.08 -1.36 -7.83
CA ARG A 85 -12.28 -2.48 -8.34
C ARG A 85 -11.67 -3.31 -7.22
N LEU A 86 -11.13 -2.64 -6.20
CA LEU A 86 -10.56 -3.34 -5.03
C LEU A 86 -11.64 -4.11 -4.27
N ALA A 87 -12.81 -3.51 -4.06
CA ALA A 87 -13.92 -4.17 -3.36
C ALA A 87 -14.52 -5.35 -4.16
N ALA A 88 -14.42 -5.32 -5.49
CA ALA A 88 -14.82 -6.45 -6.32
C ALA A 88 -13.82 -7.63 -6.29
N LEU A 89 -12.55 -7.36 -5.93
CA LEU A 89 -11.49 -8.37 -5.89
C LEU A 89 -11.24 -8.93 -4.48
N PHE A 90 -11.30 -8.07 -3.47
CA PHE A 90 -10.94 -8.38 -2.10
C PHE A 90 -12.19 -8.32 -1.21
N ASP A 91 -12.57 -9.45 -0.60
CA ASP A 91 -13.71 -9.50 0.33
C ASP A 91 -13.36 -8.74 1.62
N PRO A 92 -14.12 -7.71 2.02
CA PRO A 92 -13.87 -6.96 3.25
C PRO A 92 -14.04 -7.79 4.54
N ASN A 93 -14.68 -8.95 4.48
CA ASN A 93 -14.75 -9.89 5.61
C ASN A 93 -13.47 -10.73 5.77
N VAL A 94 -12.64 -10.75 4.75
CA VAL A 94 -11.37 -11.50 4.70
C VAL A 94 -10.17 -10.55 4.79
N TRP A 95 -10.26 -9.37 4.19
CA TRP A 95 -9.15 -8.46 3.98
C TRP A 95 -9.27 -7.15 4.75
N GLN A 96 -8.14 -6.63 5.18
CA GLN A 96 -7.98 -5.26 5.66
C GLN A 96 -7.11 -4.45 4.70
N ALA A 97 -7.26 -3.13 4.72
CA ALA A 97 -6.48 -2.23 3.89
C ALA A 97 -5.52 -1.36 4.70
N THR A 98 -4.28 -1.28 4.25
CA THR A 98 -3.33 -0.24 4.67
C THR A 98 -3.19 0.76 3.55
N ILE A 99 -3.53 2.01 3.79
CA ILE A 99 -3.35 3.11 2.86
C ILE A 99 -2.07 3.83 3.23
N SER A 100 -1.07 3.78 2.36
CA SER A 100 0.21 4.44 2.59
C SER A 100 0.23 5.82 1.96
N VAL A 101 0.56 6.81 2.77
CA VAL A 101 0.87 8.16 2.31
C VAL A 101 2.24 8.13 1.63
N ILE A 102 2.32 8.66 0.42
CA ILE A 102 3.60 8.85 -0.29
C ILE A 102 4.06 10.29 -0.18
N CYS A 103 5.36 10.50 -0.20
CA CYS A 103 5.92 11.84 -0.20
C CYS A 103 6.03 12.34 -1.65
N GLU A 104 5.25 13.36 -2.01
CA GLU A 104 5.41 14.07 -3.29
C GLU A 104 6.31 15.28 -3.16
N ARG A 105 6.90 15.69 -4.30
CA ARG A 105 7.89 16.77 -4.33
C ARG A 105 7.76 17.63 -5.58
N ASP A 106 6.68 18.35 -5.64
CA ASP A 106 6.39 19.26 -6.74
C ASP A 106 6.48 20.75 -6.35
N GLU A 107 6.28 21.07 -5.05
CA GLU A 107 6.30 22.44 -4.53
C GLU A 107 7.04 22.53 -3.20
N TYR A 108 6.33 22.91 -2.12
CA TYR A 108 6.83 22.84 -0.76
C TYR A 108 6.45 21.49 -0.15
N VAL A 109 7.40 20.84 0.53
CA VAL A 109 7.23 19.50 1.13
C VAL A 109 5.98 19.42 2.00
N ALA A 110 5.76 20.41 2.87
CA ALA A 110 4.61 20.42 3.77
C ALA A 110 3.26 20.50 3.02
N ALA A 111 3.17 21.29 1.95
CA ALA A 111 1.96 21.39 1.13
C ALA A 111 1.70 20.09 0.34
N ALA A 112 2.73 19.50 -0.22
CA ALA A 112 2.64 18.21 -0.92
C ALA A 112 2.18 17.10 0.03
N ASN A 113 2.75 17.02 1.22
CA ASN A 113 2.37 16.03 2.22
C ASN A 113 0.93 16.22 2.72
N ALA A 114 0.47 17.46 2.91
CA ALA A 114 -0.92 17.75 3.30
C ALA A 114 -1.92 17.25 2.24
N ARG A 115 -1.62 17.47 0.94
CA ARG A 115 -2.44 16.96 -0.17
C ARG A 115 -2.46 15.43 -0.19
N GLN A 116 -1.30 14.80 0.02
CA GLN A 116 -1.18 13.35 0.05
C GLN A 116 -1.94 12.72 1.22
N LYS A 117 -1.89 13.34 2.39
CA LYS A 117 -2.68 12.92 3.56
C LYS A 117 -4.18 13.02 3.29
N ALA A 118 -4.63 14.16 2.72
CA ALA A 118 -6.04 14.34 2.35
C ALA A 118 -6.50 13.27 1.34
N LEU A 119 -5.71 13.02 0.28
CA LEU A 119 -6.00 11.99 -0.70
C LEU A 119 -6.07 10.58 -0.06
N ALA A 120 -5.16 10.27 0.85
CA ALA A 120 -5.17 9.01 1.57
C ALA A 120 -6.41 8.85 2.46
N ASP A 121 -6.83 9.91 3.13
CA ASP A 121 -8.03 9.91 3.97
C ASP A 121 -9.31 9.80 3.14
N ASP A 122 -9.41 10.48 2.01
CA ASP A 122 -10.54 10.39 1.09
C ASP A 122 -10.67 8.97 0.52
N PHE A 123 -9.57 8.40 0.02
CA PHE A 123 -9.56 7.04 -0.51
C PHE A 123 -9.88 5.99 0.57
N ARG A 124 -9.36 6.19 1.78
CA ARG A 124 -9.72 5.41 2.97
C ARG A 124 -11.21 5.44 3.22
N GLY A 125 -11.83 6.62 3.20
CA GLY A 125 -13.28 6.79 3.35
C GLY A 125 -14.07 5.99 2.31
N GLY A 126 -13.61 6.01 1.06
CA GLY A 126 -14.16 5.19 -0.03
C GLY A 126 -14.12 3.69 0.26
N LEU A 127 -12.99 3.16 0.74
CA LEU A 127 -12.87 1.75 1.11
C LEU A 127 -13.70 1.40 2.36
N MET A 128 -13.75 2.28 3.34
CA MET A 128 -14.59 2.06 4.54
C MET A 128 -16.07 1.98 4.20
N SER A 129 -16.55 2.78 3.26
CA SER A 129 -17.95 2.71 2.79
C SER A 129 -18.30 1.39 2.11
N LYS A 130 -17.29 0.64 1.68
CA LYS A 130 -17.40 -0.72 1.10
C LYS A 130 -17.19 -1.84 2.13
N GLY A 131 -17.05 -1.49 3.41
CA GLY A 131 -16.95 -2.44 4.51
C GLY A 131 -15.53 -2.81 4.93
N PHE A 132 -14.48 -2.26 4.30
CA PHE A 132 -13.12 -2.56 4.73
C PHE A 132 -12.75 -1.93 6.06
N MET A 133 -12.11 -2.70 6.93
CA MET A 133 -11.28 -2.15 7.99
C MET A 133 -10.02 -1.56 7.39
N THR A 134 -9.73 -0.30 7.70
CA THR A 134 -8.64 0.44 7.08
C THR A 134 -7.74 1.10 8.12
N ARG A 135 -6.47 1.24 7.79
CA ARG A 135 -5.52 2.10 8.50
C ARG A 135 -4.75 2.96 7.50
N VAL A 136 -4.38 4.16 7.92
CA VAL A 136 -3.43 5.00 7.19
C VAL A 136 -2.04 4.75 7.77
N PHE A 137 -1.08 4.51 6.91
CA PHE A 137 0.33 4.45 7.25
C PHE A 137 0.99 5.74 6.75
N ASP A 138 1.28 6.62 7.68
CA ASP A 138 2.02 7.86 7.48
C ASP A 138 3.37 7.69 8.20
N PRO A 139 4.46 7.43 7.46
CA PRO A 139 5.76 7.21 8.09
C PRO A 139 6.22 8.46 8.85
N ALA A 140 6.54 8.30 10.13
CA ALA A 140 7.11 9.37 10.94
C ALA A 140 8.41 9.90 10.31
N GLY A 141 8.60 11.23 10.34
CA GLY A 141 9.80 11.87 9.81
C GLY A 141 9.82 12.08 8.30
N GLN A 142 8.75 11.80 7.56
CA GLN A 142 8.68 12.15 6.14
C GLN A 142 8.90 13.65 5.90
N ASP A 143 8.39 14.48 6.78
CA ASP A 143 8.50 15.94 6.71
C ASP A 143 9.94 16.40 7.04
N ASP A 144 10.64 15.68 7.92
CA ASP A 144 12.00 16.02 8.36
C ASP A 144 13.08 15.53 7.40
N ILE A 145 13.02 14.25 7.04
CA ILE A 145 14.03 13.59 6.19
C ILE A 145 13.62 13.52 4.72
N GLY A 146 12.37 13.87 4.44
CA GLY A 146 11.85 14.03 3.10
C GLY A 146 11.64 12.76 2.32
N GLY A 147 11.03 11.74 2.91
CA GLY A 147 10.59 10.57 2.18
C GLY A 147 10.46 9.32 3.04
N GLY A 148 9.63 8.41 2.58
CA GLY A 148 9.44 7.09 3.16
C GLY A 148 10.35 6.03 2.56
N CYS A 149 10.05 4.77 2.88
CA CYS A 149 10.74 3.60 2.36
C CYS A 149 10.83 3.62 0.82
N GLY A 150 12.05 3.48 0.29
CA GLY A 150 12.32 3.48 -1.15
C GLY A 150 12.44 4.87 -1.79
N GLN A 151 12.10 5.94 -1.10
CA GLN A 151 12.14 7.31 -1.63
C GLN A 151 13.37 8.11 -1.20
N LEU A 152 13.99 7.74 -0.07
CA LEU A 152 15.01 8.53 0.61
C LEU A 152 16.15 9.01 -0.30
N TRP A 153 16.65 8.16 -1.19
CA TRP A 153 17.74 8.55 -2.08
C TRP A 153 17.33 9.64 -3.07
N PHE A 154 16.20 9.42 -3.76
CA PHE A 154 15.67 10.39 -4.74
C PHE A 154 15.33 11.72 -4.09
N VAL A 155 14.73 11.64 -2.92
CA VAL A 155 14.34 12.80 -2.13
C VAL A 155 15.55 13.60 -1.67
N GLN A 156 16.55 12.95 -1.10
CA GLN A 156 17.78 13.61 -0.67
C GLN A 156 18.57 14.21 -1.84
N ASP A 157 18.58 13.55 -3.00
CA ASP A 157 19.18 14.08 -4.20
C ASP A 157 18.42 15.30 -4.73
N TRP A 158 17.07 15.25 -4.73
CA TRP A 158 16.23 16.36 -5.10
C TRP A 158 16.41 17.55 -4.15
N MET A 159 16.44 17.36 -2.83
CA MET A 159 16.65 18.40 -1.83
C MET A 159 18.01 19.09 -2.00
N ARG A 160 19.05 18.34 -2.34
CA ARG A 160 20.37 18.91 -2.63
C ARG A 160 20.37 19.82 -3.87
N LYS A 161 19.54 19.48 -4.85
CA LYS A 161 19.39 20.26 -6.09
C LYS A 161 18.45 21.46 -5.94
N HIS A 162 17.60 21.46 -4.92
CA HIS A 162 16.60 22.51 -4.67
C HIS A 162 16.59 22.94 -3.19
N PRO A 163 17.71 23.51 -2.69
CA PRO A 163 17.85 23.84 -1.26
C PRO A 163 16.82 24.87 -0.78
N GLU A 164 16.33 25.74 -1.68
CA GLU A 164 15.30 26.73 -1.39
C GLU A 164 13.93 26.13 -1.09
N LYS A 165 13.67 24.92 -1.60
CA LYS A 165 12.40 24.18 -1.41
C LYS A 165 12.45 23.12 -0.31
N SER A 166 13.62 22.88 0.27
CA SER A 166 13.84 21.85 1.27
C SER A 166 13.66 22.32 2.72
N LYS A 167 13.49 23.63 2.93
CA LYS A 167 13.23 24.18 4.28
C LYS A 167 11.75 24.10 4.63
N PRO A 168 11.39 23.69 5.85
CA PRO A 168 10.01 23.85 6.32
C PRO A 168 9.65 25.33 6.34
N SER A 169 8.45 25.65 5.87
CA SER A 169 7.85 26.99 5.93
C SER A 169 7.49 27.37 7.35
#